data_6f82924d8f46e831f5f77b258ae72f9f
#
_entry.id   6f82924d8f46e831f5f77b258ae72f9f
#
_cell.length_a   1.000
_cell.length_b   1.000
_cell.length_c   1.000
_cell.angle_alpha   90.00
_cell.angle_beta   90.00
_cell.angle_gamma   90.00
#
_symmetry.space_group_name_H-M   'P 1'
#
loop_
_entity.id
_entity.type
_entity.pdbx_description
1 polymer ?
#
loop_
_entity_poly.entity_id
_entity_poly.type
_entity_poly.pdbx_seq_one_letter_code
_entity_poly.pdbx_strand_id
1 'polypeptide(L)'
;MKNPISYINHSLSLKLCIGILAVVTTVFIVSIDYLFERSRQIVRLEARQRATHMLENTSLRVKKYIREVKTATENISWLVEENLHPDSLYNYTRRVVEQNPNINGCSITLEPHFFPQYGRNFSVYTIREGDQIETAYEEDYNYYEKVWYKTPRDKKQACWTDPYSDDNEGTLSSPFMIASYGKPLYSKTGDFVGVISTDLSIQRLSDAISAEKPYPNSYCFMLGSDGRYFVHPNRMKLVKQTIFTAYDPEEYPEIMELGKEMTAGKTGRKSIRCKGNTYFVFYQPVEGTDWSIALVCPENDIFPAYNKLSYIIVPLILIGLLLTFLVCWKTIKHFIKPLDKLAQQSHSIAEGNFDVDISRSDHKDDVGELQNTFVTMLESISESVNNIQKMNEETERRNEELAKANQLAQEAEERKAESLREASHQIRTPLNIIGGFMQVVSDNQDSLSPEEVRESTDAMKQYAITIRRMSHRSEEHTSELQS
;
A
#
# COMPACT_ATOMS: atom_id res chain seq x y z
N MET A 1 1.14 -58.83 21.08
CA MET A 1 0.69 -57.42 20.97
C MET A 1 -0.55 -57.40 20.08
N LYS A 2 -1.75 -57.22 20.64
CA LYS A 2 -3.01 -57.15 19.85
C LYS A 2 -3.00 -55.86 19.05
N ASN A 3 -3.30 -55.95 17.76
CA ASN A 3 -3.28 -54.87 16.78
C ASN A 3 -4.15 -53.69 17.25
N PRO A 4 -3.64 -52.46 17.41
CA PRO A 4 -4.41 -51.34 17.96
C PRO A 4 -5.64 -51.00 17.10
N ILE A 5 -5.61 -51.34 15.81
CA ILE A 5 -6.72 -51.13 14.88
C ILE A 5 -7.92 -52.05 15.17
N SER A 6 -7.70 -53.28 15.72
CA SER A 6 -8.79 -54.19 16.08
C SER A 6 -9.55 -53.71 17.33
N TYR A 7 -8.88 -53.01 18.24
CA TYR A 7 -9.51 -52.44 19.44
C TYR A 7 -10.43 -51.24 19.12
N ILE A 8 -10.09 -50.46 18.08
CA ILE A 8 -10.91 -49.36 17.59
C ILE A 8 -12.22 -49.88 16.96
N ASN A 9 -12.21 -51.08 16.38
CA ASN A 9 -13.39 -51.64 15.71
C ASN A 9 -14.46 -52.21 16.65
N HIS A 10 -14.15 -52.49 17.92
CA HIS A 10 -15.11 -53.07 18.85
C HIS A 10 -15.67 -52.13 19.91
N SER A 11 -15.10 -50.91 20.08
CA SER A 11 -15.60 -49.94 21.05
C SER A 11 -16.38 -48.84 20.36
N LEU A 12 -17.71 -48.83 20.50
CA LEU A 12 -18.61 -47.79 19.99
C LEU A 12 -18.23 -46.40 20.49
N SER A 13 -17.81 -46.31 21.73
CA SER A 13 -17.39 -45.11 22.44
C SER A 13 -16.11 -44.51 21.85
N LEU A 14 -15.14 -45.33 21.46
CA LEU A 14 -13.92 -44.86 20.81
C LEU A 14 -14.19 -44.35 19.41
N LYS A 15 -15.09 -45.02 18.66
CA LYS A 15 -15.54 -44.58 17.34
C LYS A 15 -16.25 -43.20 17.41
N LEU A 16 -17.06 -43.02 18.42
CA LEU A 16 -17.82 -41.76 18.62
C LEU A 16 -16.88 -40.61 18.99
N CYS A 17 -15.90 -40.85 19.89
CA CYS A 17 -14.89 -39.85 20.23
C CYS A 17 -13.99 -39.49 19.05
N ILE A 18 -13.54 -40.45 18.25
CA ILE A 18 -12.75 -40.18 17.04
C ILE A 18 -13.61 -39.42 16.00
N GLY A 19 -14.88 -39.79 15.87
CA GLY A 19 -15.81 -39.09 15.00
C GLY A 19 -16.03 -37.62 15.40
N ILE A 20 -16.29 -37.37 16.68
CA ILE A 20 -16.44 -36.02 17.22
C ILE A 20 -15.15 -35.20 17.04
N LEU A 21 -14.00 -35.82 17.38
CA LEU A 21 -12.70 -35.15 17.21
C LEU A 21 -12.44 -34.82 15.74
N ALA A 22 -12.73 -35.75 14.82
CA ALA A 22 -12.56 -35.53 13.39
C ALA A 22 -13.46 -34.39 12.86
N VAL A 23 -14.75 -34.38 13.26
CA VAL A 23 -15.69 -33.31 12.87
C VAL A 23 -15.26 -31.97 13.43
N VAL A 24 -14.96 -31.88 14.72
CA VAL A 24 -14.49 -30.63 15.37
C VAL A 24 -13.20 -30.14 14.72
N THR A 25 -12.25 -31.04 14.47
CA THR A 25 -10.98 -30.66 13.81
C THR A 25 -11.23 -30.16 12.39
N THR A 26 -12.09 -30.83 11.62
CA THR A 26 -12.42 -30.42 10.25
C THR A 26 -13.11 -29.05 10.23
N VAL A 27 -14.11 -28.84 11.09
CA VAL A 27 -14.81 -27.55 11.19
C VAL A 27 -13.85 -26.44 11.62
N PHE A 28 -12.94 -26.72 12.55
CA PHE A 28 -11.94 -25.79 13.02
C PHE A 28 -10.97 -25.39 11.92
N ILE A 29 -10.43 -26.37 11.18
CA ILE A 29 -9.51 -26.13 10.06
C ILE A 29 -10.20 -25.30 8.96
N VAL A 30 -11.42 -25.71 8.54
CA VAL A 30 -12.16 -24.99 7.49
C VAL A 30 -12.50 -23.56 7.91
N SER A 31 -12.93 -23.37 9.15
CA SER A 31 -13.24 -22.03 9.68
C SER A 31 -12.02 -21.11 9.72
N ILE A 32 -10.89 -21.65 10.14
CA ILE A 32 -9.65 -20.88 10.21
C ILE A 32 -9.12 -20.57 8.81
N ASP A 33 -9.13 -21.53 7.89
CA ASP A 33 -8.71 -21.31 6.50
C ASP A 33 -9.58 -20.24 5.84
N TYR A 34 -10.90 -20.30 6.04
CA TYR A 34 -11.83 -19.29 5.56
C TYR A 34 -11.55 -17.88 6.15
N LEU A 35 -11.36 -17.79 7.46
CA LEU A 35 -11.05 -16.52 8.13
C LEU A 35 -9.70 -15.96 7.66
N PHE A 36 -8.73 -16.85 7.46
CA PHE A 36 -7.39 -16.49 7.00
C PHE A 36 -7.42 -15.93 5.58
N GLU A 37 -8.14 -16.60 4.66
CA GLU A 37 -8.27 -16.14 3.29
C GLU A 37 -9.08 -14.82 3.21
N ARG A 38 -10.13 -14.67 4.01
CA ARG A 38 -10.91 -13.43 4.11
C ARG A 38 -10.07 -12.27 4.64
N SER A 39 -9.30 -12.49 5.69
CA SER A 39 -8.40 -11.49 6.25
C SER A 39 -7.36 -11.05 5.21
N ARG A 40 -6.79 -11.99 4.47
CA ARG A 40 -5.84 -11.72 3.40
C ARG A 40 -6.43 -10.89 2.28
N GLN A 41 -7.67 -11.17 1.88
CA GLN A 41 -8.39 -10.38 0.88
C GLN A 41 -8.65 -8.94 1.33
N ILE A 42 -9.04 -8.74 2.59
CA ILE A 42 -9.28 -7.41 3.16
C ILE A 42 -7.98 -6.60 3.18
N VAL A 43 -6.88 -7.18 3.68
CA VAL A 43 -5.58 -6.52 3.71
C VAL A 43 -5.09 -6.16 2.30
N ARG A 44 -5.29 -7.05 1.33
CA ARG A 44 -4.98 -6.74 -0.09
C ARG A 44 -5.80 -5.60 -0.65
N LEU A 45 -7.08 -5.54 -0.31
CA LEU A 45 -7.97 -4.47 -0.77
C LEU A 45 -7.57 -3.12 -0.18
N GLU A 46 -7.33 -3.09 1.12
CA GLU A 46 -6.88 -1.89 1.84
C GLU A 46 -5.51 -1.41 1.32
N ALA A 47 -4.56 -2.33 1.16
CA ALA A 47 -3.26 -2.03 0.60
C ALA A 47 -3.34 -1.42 -0.80
N ARG A 48 -4.23 -1.96 -1.63
CA ARG A 48 -4.51 -1.44 -2.98
C ARG A 48 -5.06 -0.02 -2.92
N GLN A 49 -6.06 0.22 -2.11
CA GLN A 49 -6.66 1.55 -1.94
C GLN A 49 -5.62 2.56 -1.46
N ARG A 50 -4.86 2.21 -0.44
CA ARG A 50 -3.79 3.04 0.10
C ARG A 50 -2.72 3.38 -0.94
N ALA A 51 -2.27 2.38 -1.71
CA ALA A 51 -1.28 2.59 -2.77
C ALA A 51 -1.83 3.45 -3.92
N THR A 52 -3.09 3.24 -4.33
CA THR A 52 -3.73 4.04 -5.37
C THR A 52 -3.85 5.51 -4.93
N HIS A 53 -4.38 5.77 -3.74
CA HIS A 53 -4.48 7.13 -3.21
C HIS A 53 -3.12 7.80 -3.05
N MET A 54 -2.10 7.04 -2.65
CA MET A 54 -0.75 7.58 -2.56
C MET A 54 -0.20 7.96 -3.93
N LEU A 55 -0.38 7.11 -4.95
CA LEU A 55 0.04 7.41 -6.32
C LEU A 55 -0.69 8.65 -6.86
N GLU A 56 -2.01 8.74 -6.64
CA GLU A 56 -2.81 9.91 -7.01
C GLU A 56 -2.28 11.19 -6.35
N ASN A 57 -2.07 11.18 -5.04
CA ASN A 57 -1.52 12.32 -4.30
C ASN A 57 -0.11 12.70 -4.77
N THR A 58 0.72 11.71 -5.06
CA THR A 58 2.07 11.94 -5.58
C THR A 58 2.00 12.54 -6.98
N SER A 59 1.12 12.03 -7.84
CA SER A 59 0.89 12.58 -9.17
C SER A 59 0.36 14.01 -9.13
N LEU A 60 -0.54 14.34 -8.20
CA LEU A 60 -1.02 15.71 -7.99
C LEU A 60 0.11 16.66 -7.56
N ARG A 61 1.03 16.18 -6.73
CA ARG A 61 2.24 16.97 -6.39
C ARG A 61 3.12 17.22 -7.61
N VAL A 62 3.38 16.19 -8.40
CA VAL A 62 4.13 16.32 -9.67
C VAL A 62 3.44 17.31 -10.61
N LYS A 63 2.13 17.15 -10.79
CA LYS A 63 1.30 18.05 -11.61
C LYS A 63 1.38 19.51 -11.14
N LYS A 64 1.47 19.75 -9.83
CA LYS A 64 1.66 21.10 -9.29
C LYS A 64 2.96 21.72 -9.81
N TYR A 65 4.10 21.02 -9.70
CA TYR A 65 5.38 21.51 -10.20
C TYR A 65 5.36 21.79 -11.70
N ILE A 66 4.82 20.83 -12.47
CA ILE A 66 4.68 20.96 -13.93
C ILE A 66 3.83 22.17 -14.30
N ARG A 67 2.71 22.35 -13.62
CA ARG A 67 1.79 23.47 -13.88
C ARG A 67 2.39 24.81 -13.49
N GLU A 68 3.13 24.88 -12.40
CA GLU A 68 3.82 26.10 -11.94
C GLU A 68 4.81 26.59 -13.02
N VAL A 69 5.69 25.69 -13.50
CA VAL A 69 6.65 26.00 -14.57
C VAL A 69 5.93 26.44 -15.84
N LYS A 70 4.96 25.66 -16.30
CA LYS A 70 4.16 25.97 -17.50
C LYS A 70 3.51 27.35 -17.40
N THR A 71 2.80 27.60 -16.28
CA THR A 71 2.06 28.85 -16.09
C THR A 71 2.98 30.06 -16.01
N ALA A 72 4.13 29.95 -15.34
CA ALA A 72 5.10 31.02 -15.29
C ALA A 72 5.64 31.37 -16.69
N THR A 73 5.94 30.35 -17.50
CA THR A 73 6.40 30.53 -18.88
C THR A 73 5.32 31.15 -19.75
N GLU A 74 4.11 30.64 -19.68
CA GLU A 74 3.00 31.15 -20.51
C GLU A 74 2.62 32.59 -20.16
N ASN A 75 2.64 32.96 -18.88
CA ASN A 75 2.28 34.28 -18.42
C ASN A 75 3.31 35.35 -18.75
N ILE A 76 4.60 35.03 -18.81
CA ILE A 76 5.62 36.01 -19.15
C ILE A 76 5.83 36.15 -20.66
N SER A 77 5.52 35.12 -21.44
CA SER A 77 5.86 35.03 -22.86
C SER A 77 5.30 36.18 -23.68
N TRP A 78 4.04 36.59 -23.44
CA TRP A 78 3.43 37.73 -24.15
C TRP A 78 4.16 39.06 -23.87
N LEU A 79 4.64 39.25 -22.62
CA LEU A 79 5.39 40.43 -22.25
C LEU A 79 6.77 40.45 -22.92
N VAL A 80 7.39 39.26 -23.08
CA VAL A 80 8.64 39.11 -23.84
C VAL A 80 8.42 39.47 -25.31
N GLU A 81 7.35 38.97 -25.93
CA GLU A 81 7.01 39.25 -27.34
C GLU A 81 6.74 40.72 -27.59
N GLU A 82 6.18 41.42 -26.60
CA GLU A 82 5.92 42.88 -26.71
C GLU A 82 7.18 43.72 -26.51
N ASN A 83 8.16 43.26 -25.77
CA ASN A 83 9.31 44.03 -25.35
C ASN A 83 10.62 43.24 -25.48
N LEU A 84 11.06 43.07 -26.73
CA LEU A 84 12.29 42.40 -27.10
C LEU A 84 13.49 43.36 -26.98
N HIS A 85 13.86 43.72 -25.73
CA HIS A 85 15.04 44.53 -25.43
C HIS A 85 15.96 43.77 -24.43
N PRO A 86 17.28 43.73 -24.66
CA PRO A 86 18.20 42.92 -23.85
C PRO A 86 18.04 43.07 -22.34
N ASP A 87 18.03 44.29 -21.83
CA ASP A 87 17.88 44.57 -20.38
C ASP A 87 16.52 44.10 -19.83
N SER A 88 15.47 44.21 -20.66
CA SER A 88 14.14 43.71 -20.30
C SER A 88 14.13 42.20 -20.20
N LEU A 89 14.75 41.53 -21.18
CA LEU A 89 14.86 40.05 -21.21
C LEU A 89 15.65 39.54 -20.02
N TYR A 90 16.75 40.22 -19.65
CA TYR A 90 17.55 39.92 -18.44
C TYR A 90 16.69 40.02 -17.18
N ASN A 91 15.93 41.09 -17.04
CA ASN A 91 15.05 41.28 -15.88
C ASN A 91 13.89 40.27 -15.84
N TYR A 92 13.35 39.86 -16.99
CA TYR A 92 12.24 38.95 -17.07
C TYR A 92 12.66 37.53 -16.64
N THR A 93 13.79 37.01 -17.16
CA THR A 93 14.29 35.68 -16.73
C THR A 93 14.53 35.67 -15.24
N ARG A 94 15.17 36.72 -14.70
CA ARG A 94 15.47 36.83 -13.27
C ARG A 94 14.21 36.86 -12.41
N ARG A 95 13.21 37.66 -12.78
CA ARG A 95 11.93 37.73 -12.05
C ARG A 95 11.15 36.43 -12.07
N VAL A 96 11.15 35.70 -13.19
CA VAL A 96 10.52 34.39 -13.28
C VAL A 96 11.10 33.44 -12.24
N VAL A 97 12.42 33.38 -12.13
CA VAL A 97 13.08 32.50 -11.16
C VAL A 97 12.92 33.01 -9.73
N GLU A 98 13.02 34.31 -9.47
CA GLU A 98 12.87 34.90 -8.13
C GLU A 98 11.48 34.65 -7.54
N GLN A 99 10.43 34.84 -8.35
CA GLN A 99 9.06 34.73 -7.88
C GLN A 99 8.51 33.31 -7.82
N ASN A 100 9.19 32.33 -8.42
CA ASN A 100 8.75 30.95 -8.49
C ASN A 100 9.83 30.02 -7.87
N PRO A 101 9.72 29.69 -6.58
CA PRO A 101 10.75 28.91 -5.88
C PRO A 101 11.02 27.52 -6.46
N ASN A 102 10.05 26.93 -7.16
CA ASN A 102 10.17 25.60 -7.76
C ASN A 102 10.78 25.64 -9.18
N ILE A 103 10.96 26.82 -9.75
CA ILE A 103 11.65 27.01 -11.03
C ILE A 103 13.16 27.03 -10.76
N ASN A 104 13.88 26.18 -11.46
CA ASN A 104 15.33 26.09 -11.35
C ASN A 104 16.05 27.07 -12.26
N GLY A 105 15.54 27.29 -13.45
CA GLY A 105 16.12 28.22 -14.42
C GLY A 105 15.09 28.78 -15.36
N CYS A 106 15.45 29.88 -16.02
CA CYS A 106 14.67 30.47 -17.10
C CYS A 106 15.61 31.07 -18.13
N SER A 107 15.43 30.70 -19.41
CA SER A 107 16.17 31.29 -20.52
C SER A 107 15.21 31.98 -21.50
N ILE A 108 15.70 33.06 -22.12
CA ILE A 108 15.12 33.67 -23.31
C ILE A 108 16.21 33.69 -24.36
N THR A 109 15.97 32.99 -25.44
CA THR A 109 16.98 32.72 -26.48
C THR A 109 16.36 33.07 -27.82
N LEU A 110 17.01 33.94 -28.55
CA LEU A 110 16.48 34.48 -29.80
C LEU A 110 17.16 33.82 -31.00
N GLU A 111 16.55 34.01 -32.17
CA GLU A 111 17.12 33.55 -33.43
C GLU A 111 18.52 34.13 -33.67
N PRO A 112 19.43 33.43 -34.34
CA PRO A 112 20.75 33.91 -34.67
C PRO A 112 20.70 35.28 -35.38
N HIS A 113 21.62 36.18 -34.97
CA HIS A 113 21.70 37.56 -35.49
C HIS A 113 20.53 38.50 -35.14
N PHE A 114 19.64 38.13 -34.22
CA PHE A 114 18.52 38.97 -33.79
C PHE A 114 19.02 40.31 -33.20
N PHE A 115 20.08 40.27 -32.39
CA PHE A 115 20.77 41.46 -31.87
C PHE A 115 22.22 41.50 -32.38
N PRO A 116 22.50 42.15 -33.50
CA PRO A 116 23.86 42.15 -34.11
C PRO A 116 24.97 42.61 -33.16
N GLN A 117 24.66 43.50 -32.22
CA GLN A 117 25.62 44.00 -31.20
C GLN A 117 26.09 42.93 -30.19
N TYR A 118 25.35 41.84 -30.06
CA TYR A 118 25.70 40.71 -29.19
C TYR A 118 26.28 39.50 -29.96
N GLY A 119 26.67 39.73 -31.24
CA GLY A 119 27.22 38.66 -32.09
C GLY A 119 26.16 37.81 -32.77
N ARG A 120 26.52 36.53 -33.05
CA ARG A 120 25.62 35.60 -33.74
C ARG A 120 24.50 35.13 -32.86
N ASN A 121 24.82 34.78 -31.64
CA ASN A 121 23.91 34.11 -30.72
C ASN A 121 23.49 35.07 -29.59
N PHE A 122 22.23 35.10 -29.24
CA PHE A 122 21.74 35.82 -28.08
C PHE A 122 20.90 34.91 -27.20
N SER A 123 21.37 34.69 -26.03
CA SER A 123 20.63 33.97 -24.98
C SER A 123 20.90 34.64 -23.64
N VAL A 124 19.88 34.79 -22.85
CA VAL A 124 20.00 35.19 -21.43
C VAL A 124 19.43 34.08 -20.57
N TYR A 125 20.20 33.63 -19.62
CA TYR A 125 19.84 32.56 -18.71
C TYR A 125 19.92 32.99 -17.26
N THR A 126 18.93 32.64 -16.49
CA THR A 126 18.90 32.78 -15.02
C THR A 126 18.79 31.41 -14.41
N ILE A 127 19.64 31.11 -13.44
CA ILE A 127 19.61 29.86 -12.69
C ILE A 127 19.54 30.11 -11.20
N ARG A 128 18.93 29.17 -10.48
CA ARG A 128 18.90 29.11 -9.03
C ARG A 128 19.82 28.01 -8.53
N GLU A 129 20.86 28.40 -7.77
CA GLU A 129 21.75 27.48 -7.06
C GLU A 129 21.58 27.66 -5.54
N GLY A 130 20.85 26.74 -4.90
CA GLY A 130 20.49 26.91 -3.49
C GLY A 130 19.62 28.16 -3.28
N ASP A 131 20.12 29.12 -2.52
CA ASP A 131 19.47 30.40 -2.26
C ASP A 131 19.94 31.55 -3.18
N GLN A 132 20.97 31.27 -3.99
CA GLN A 132 21.50 32.26 -4.91
C GLN A 132 20.81 32.17 -6.26
N ILE A 133 20.63 33.34 -6.90
CA ILE A 133 20.05 33.47 -8.25
C ILE A 133 21.03 34.28 -9.08
N GLU A 134 21.56 33.62 -10.09
CA GLU A 134 22.50 34.21 -11.02
C GLU A 134 21.85 34.38 -12.38
N THR A 135 22.18 35.47 -13.08
CA THR A 135 21.71 35.75 -14.43
C THR A 135 22.89 36.17 -15.28
N ALA A 136 23.05 35.56 -16.45
CA ALA A 136 24.09 35.90 -17.38
C ALA A 136 23.57 35.94 -18.83
N TYR A 137 24.27 36.71 -19.67
CA TYR A 137 24.22 36.52 -21.09
C TYR A 137 25.13 35.37 -21.47
N GLU A 138 24.62 34.42 -22.24
CA GLU A 138 25.36 33.26 -22.71
C GLU A 138 26.20 33.65 -23.94
N GLU A 139 27.48 33.87 -23.74
CA GLU A 139 28.40 34.23 -24.80
C GLU A 139 28.86 33.00 -25.58
N ASP A 140 28.88 33.07 -26.92
CA ASP A 140 29.31 32.00 -27.83
C ASP A 140 28.66 30.63 -27.67
N TYR A 141 27.54 30.56 -26.95
CA TYR A 141 26.81 29.34 -26.68
C TYR A 141 26.00 28.91 -27.93
N ASN A 142 26.29 27.70 -28.44
CA ASN A 142 25.56 27.14 -29.57
C ASN A 142 24.31 26.39 -29.12
N TYR A 143 23.21 27.09 -28.94
CA TYR A 143 21.92 26.57 -28.49
C TYR A 143 21.06 25.97 -29.60
N TYR A 144 21.35 26.26 -30.87
CA TYR A 144 20.42 26.03 -31.98
C TYR A 144 19.97 24.59 -32.17
N GLU A 145 20.87 23.64 -31.87
CA GLU A 145 20.61 22.20 -31.91
C GLU A 145 20.26 21.61 -30.51
N LYS A 146 20.25 22.40 -29.46
CA LYS A 146 19.92 21.91 -28.10
C LYS A 146 18.45 21.57 -28.01
N VAL A 147 18.13 20.48 -27.29
CA VAL A 147 16.79 19.91 -27.23
C VAL A 147 15.72 20.90 -26.73
N TRP A 148 16.08 21.71 -25.74
CA TRP A 148 15.19 22.71 -25.15
C TRP A 148 14.85 23.89 -26.05
N TYR A 149 15.70 24.19 -27.06
CA TYR A 149 15.46 25.21 -28.09
C TYR A 149 14.83 24.60 -29.34
N LYS A 150 15.43 23.51 -29.85
CA LYS A 150 15.04 22.87 -31.10
C LYS A 150 13.62 22.31 -31.06
N THR A 151 13.26 21.61 -29.96
CA THR A 151 11.97 20.91 -29.87
C THR A 151 10.77 21.83 -29.97
N PRO A 152 10.65 22.94 -29.19
CA PRO A 152 9.53 23.87 -29.33
C PRO A 152 9.57 24.64 -30.66
N ARG A 153 10.74 25.00 -31.18
CA ARG A 153 10.92 25.61 -32.48
C ARG A 153 10.33 24.75 -33.60
N ASP A 154 10.77 23.51 -33.69
CA ASP A 154 10.40 22.57 -34.76
C ASP A 154 8.94 22.15 -34.67
N LYS A 155 8.43 21.93 -33.45
CA LYS A 155 7.00 21.65 -33.19
C LYS A 155 6.09 22.89 -33.35
N LYS A 156 6.63 24.09 -33.35
CA LYS A 156 5.89 25.37 -33.37
C LYS A 156 4.83 25.49 -32.28
N GLN A 157 5.05 24.81 -31.16
CA GLN A 157 4.16 24.80 -29.99
C GLN A 157 4.94 24.63 -28.71
N ALA A 158 4.36 25.13 -27.61
CA ALA A 158 4.94 24.93 -26.30
C ALA A 158 4.90 23.47 -25.89
N CYS A 159 6.02 22.95 -25.38
CA CYS A 159 6.14 21.55 -25.00
C CYS A 159 7.22 21.33 -23.93
N TRP A 160 7.07 20.23 -23.22
CA TRP A 160 8.10 19.71 -22.33
C TRP A 160 9.15 18.95 -23.12
N THR A 161 10.42 19.03 -22.68
CA THR A 161 11.48 18.11 -23.07
C THR A 161 11.48 16.91 -22.11
N ASP A 162 11.96 15.77 -22.57
CA ASP A 162 12.38 14.72 -21.65
C ASP A 162 13.58 15.23 -20.81
N PRO A 163 13.73 14.75 -19.57
CA PRO A 163 14.84 15.17 -18.71
C PRO A 163 16.21 14.92 -19.34
N TYR A 164 17.08 15.90 -19.24
CA TYR A 164 18.45 15.85 -19.76
C TYR A 164 19.43 16.44 -18.74
N SER A 165 20.71 16.10 -18.89
CA SER A 165 21.80 16.75 -18.16
C SER A 165 22.23 17.98 -18.95
N ASP A 166 22.43 19.09 -18.24
CA ASP A 166 23.05 20.27 -18.83
C ASP A 166 24.51 19.95 -19.20
N ASP A 167 24.94 20.42 -20.34
CA ASP A 167 26.23 20.04 -20.95
C ASP A 167 27.41 20.91 -20.53
N ASN A 168 27.16 21.90 -19.66
CA ASN A 168 28.17 22.89 -19.21
C ASN A 168 28.89 23.67 -20.34
N GLU A 169 28.25 23.80 -21.50
CA GLU A 169 28.80 24.58 -22.62
C GLU A 169 28.48 26.10 -22.52
N GLY A 170 27.48 26.47 -21.66
CA GLY A 170 27.10 27.87 -21.43
C GLY A 170 27.89 28.51 -20.30
N THR A 171 27.66 29.81 -20.09
CA THR A 171 28.21 30.60 -18.95
C THR A 171 27.66 30.12 -17.63
N LEU A 172 26.36 29.79 -17.60
CA LEU A 172 25.66 29.18 -16.47
C LEU A 172 25.13 27.79 -16.88
N SER A 173 25.24 26.84 -15.95
CA SER A 173 24.73 25.50 -16.17
C SER A 173 24.17 24.87 -14.91
N SER A 174 23.20 23.98 -15.05
CA SER A 174 22.63 23.23 -13.93
C SER A 174 23.50 22.05 -13.57
N PRO A 175 23.95 21.92 -12.31
CA PRO A 175 24.67 20.73 -11.86
C PRO A 175 23.77 19.49 -11.76
N PHE A 176 22.45 19.66 -11.94
CA PHE A 176 21.44 18.61 -11.84
C PHE A 176 20.72 18.43 -13.17
N MET A 177 20.17 17.25 -13.37
CA MET A 177 19.22 17.03 -14.45
C MET A 177 18.04 17.98 -14.35
N ILE A 178 17.66 18.52 -15.50
CA ILE A 178 16.52 19.41 -15.68
C ILE A 178 15.57 18.88 -16.75
N ALA A 179 14.32 19.27 -16.68
CA ALA A 179 13.36 19.18 -17.77
C ALA A 179 12.84 20.58 -18.06
N SER A 180 12.81 20.95 -19.32
CA SER A 180 12.47 22.31 -19.73
C SER A 180 11.10 22.37 -20.38
N TYR A 181 10.30 23.35 -19.99
CA TYR A 181 9.11 23.74 -20.72
C TYR A 181 9.45 24.91 -21.65
N GLY A 182 9.57 24.61 -22.93
CA GLY A 182 9.91 25.58 -23.96
C GLY A 182 8.66 26.07 -24.69
N LYS A 183 8.59 27.39 -24.93
CA LYS A 183 7.54 28.04 -25.72
C LYS A 183 8.17 28.89 -26.83
N PRO A 184 7.77 28.66 -28.09
CA PRO A 184 8.22 29.54 -29.19
C PRO A 184 7.65 30.95 -29.04
N LEU A 185 8.46 31.94 -29.34
CA LEU A 185 8.16 33.35 -29.31
C LEU A 185 7.98 33.88 -30.74
N TYR A 186 7.04 34.79 -30.91
CA TYR A 186 6.71 35.35 -32.21
C TYR A 186 6.74 36.87 -32.16
N SER A 187 7.11 37.48 -33.29
CA SER A 187 7.02 38.92 -33.50
C SER A 187 5.55 39.36 -33.69
N LYS A 188 5.32 40.64 -33.66
CA LYS A 188 3.99 41.22 -33.99
C LYS A 188 3.52 40.87 -35.40
N THR A 189 4.43 40.53 -36.30
CA THR A 189 4.15 40.07 -37.68
C THR A 189 3.89 38.57 -37.77
N GLY A 190 4.08 37.81 -36.69
CA GLY A 190 3.88 36.36 -36.62
C GLY A 190 5.11 35.58 -36.99
N ASP A 191 6.28 36.23 -37.17
CA ASP A 191 7.53 35.55 -37.46
C ASP A 191 8.13 34.97 -36.19
N PHE A 192 8.70 33.76 -36.29
CA PHE A 192 9.39 33.14 -35.16
C PHE A 192 10.64 33.95 -34.78
N VAL A 193 10.80 34.32 -33.54
CA VAL A 193 11.89 35.17 -33.04
C VAL A 193 12.78 34.46 -32.00
N GLY A 194 12.34 33.35 -31.47
CA GLY A 194 13.12 32.61 -30.47
C GLY A 194 12.29 31.68 -29.58
N VAL A 195 12.85 31.30 -28.46
CA VAL A 195 12.23 30.41 -27.46
C VAL A 195 12.43 30.98 -26.08
N ILE A 196 11.38 30.99 -25.26
CA ILE A 196 11.50 31.09 -23.83
C ILE A 196 11.43 29.67 -23.26
N SER A 197 12.36 29.31 -22.39
CA SER A 197 12.42 28.01 -21.72
C SER A 197 12.52 28.18 -20.20
N THR A 198 11.79 27.36 -19.47
CA THR A 198 11.78 27.37 -18.01
C THR A 198 12.03 25.96 -17.49
N ASP A 199 12.95 25.85 -16.54
CA ASP A 199 13.52 24.58 -16.12
C ASP A 199 12.98 24.10 -14.78
N LEU A 200 12.62 22.82 -14.73
CA LEU A 200 12.27 22.07 -13.54
C LEU A 200 13.44 21.18 -13.13
N SER A 201 13.93 21.32 -11.90
CA SER A 201 14.93 20.41 -11.35
C SER A 201 14.33 19.03 -11.07
N ILE A 202 14.90 18.01 -11.71
CA ILE A 202 14.51 16.61 -11.49
C ILE A 202 14.87 16.14 -10.07
N GLN A 203 15.93 16.69 -9.48
CA GLN A 203 16.29 16.38 -8.10
C GLN A 203 15.18 16.84 -7.13
N ARG A 204 14.72 18.08 -7.26
CA ARG A 204 13.61 18.59 -6.44
C ARG A 204 12.32 17.79 -6.64
N LEU A 205 12.04 17.39 -7.87
CA LEU A 205 10.90 16.54 -8.19
C LEU A 205 11.04 15.17 -7.51
N SER A 206 12.21 14.57 -7.58
CA SER A 206 12.53 13.30 -6.92
C SER A 206 12.36 13.37 -5.40
N ASP A 207 12.83 14.45 -4.77
CA ASP A 207 12.71 14.67 -3.33
C ASP A 207 11.23 14.80 -2.93
N ALA A 208 10.45 15.57 -3.69
CA ALA A 208 9.02 15.74 -3.46
C ALA A 208 8.22 14.43 -3.61
N ILE A 209 8.62 13.57 -4.54
CA ILE A 209 7.99 12.26 -4.77
C ILE A 209 8.36 11.26 -3.66
N SER A 210 9.60 11.33 -3.16
CA SER A 210 10.14 10.39 -2.18
C SER A 210 9.77 10.72 -0.73
N ALA A 211 9.17 11.89 -0.49
CA ALA A 211 8.87 12.41 0.86
C ALA A 211 7.91 11.53 1.66
N GLU A 212 6.98 10.84 1.00
CA GLU A 212 6.00 9.97 1.65
C GLU A 212 5.98 8.60 1.00
N LYS A 213 5.83 7.57 1.82
CA LYS A 213 5.78 6.17 1.37
C LYS A 213 4.62 5.46 2.03
N PRO A 214 3.81 4.68 1.29
CA PRO A 214 2.73 3.91 1.89
C PRO A 214 3.25 2.75 2.75
N TYR A 215 4.44 2.23 2.43
CA TYR A 215 5.13 1.15 3.13
C TYR A 215 6.64 1.44 3.20
N PRO A 216 7.37 0.86 4.16
CA PRO A 216 8.80 1.17 4.42
C PRO A 216 9.71 1.05 3.21
N ASN A 217 9.57 -0.02 2.42
CA ASN A 217 10.41 -0.27 1.25
C ASN A 217 9.71 0.04 -0.07
N SER A 218 8.54 0.70 -0.03
CA SER A 218 7.89 1.20 -1.24
C SER A 218 8.66 2.40 -1.81
N TYR A 219 8.61 2.55 -3.11
CA TYR A 219 9.26 3.67 -3.80
C TYR A 219 8.52 4.05 -5.07
N CYS A 220 8.68 5.29 -5.48
CA CYS A 220 8.21 5.75 -6.77
C CYS A 220 9.37 5.82 -7.76
N PHE A 221 9.05 5.65 -9.03
CA PHE A 221 9.92 5.98 -10.14
C PHE A 221 9.14 6.67 -11.25
N MET A 222 9.85 7.40 -12.11
CA MET A 222 9.25 8.04 -13.29
C MET A 222 10.03 7.67 -14.55
N LEU A 223 9.29 7.56 -15.64
CA LEU A 223 9.81 7.27 -16.97
C LEU A 223 9.49 8.42 -17.93
N GLY A 224 10.44 8.71 -18.80
CA GLY A 224 10.23 9.55 -19.97
C GLY A 224 9.50 8.80 -21.10
N SER A 225 9.28 9.50 -22.20
CA SER A 225 8.58 8.97 -23.38
C SER A 225 9.28 7.73 -24.00
N ASP A 226 10.60 7.67 -23.88
CA ASP A 226 11.44 6.57 -24.39
C ASP A 226 11.66 5.44 -23.35
N GLY A 227 11.03 5.55 -22.17
CA GLY A 227 11.17 4.58 -21.08
C GLY A 227 12.42 4.74 -20.22
N ARG A 228 13.19 5.83 -20.36
CA ARG A 228 14.31 6.13 -19.47
C ARG A 228 13.85 6.50 -18.08
N TYR A 229 14.60 6.00 -17.08
CA TYR A 229 14.41 6.41 -15.71
C TYR A 229 15.01 7.81 -15.49
N PHE A 230 14.23 8.74 -15.02
CA PHE A 230 14.71 10.04 -14.57
C PHE A 230 14.41 10.33 -13.08
N VAL A 231 13.48 9.59 -12.47
CA VAL A 231 13.35 9.47 -11.02
C VAL A 231 13.39 8.01 -10.64
N HIS A 232 14.35 7.63 -9.81
CA HIS A 232 14.47 6.27 -9.30
C HIS A 232 15.36 6.27 -8.05
N PRO A 233 15.04 5.48 -6.98
CA PRO A 233 15.87 5.42 -5.76
C PRO A 233 17.29 4.90 -6.03
N ASN A 234 17.46 4.02 -7.00
CA ASN A 234 18.78 3.61 -7.45
C ASN A 234 19.31 4.58 -8.52
N ARG A 235 20.23 5.45 -8.10
CA ARG A 235 20.85 6.47 -8.96
C ARG A 235 21.58 5.90 -10.18
N MET A 236 22.05 4.64 -10.13
CA MET A 236 22.75 4.01 -11.27
C MET A 236 21.83 3.76 -12.48
N LYS A 237 20.50 3.75 -12.27
CA LYS A 237 19.51 3.61 -13.34
C LYS A 237 19.19 4.93 -14.03
N LEU A 238 19.43 6.04 -13.35
CA LEU A 238 19.07 7.36 -13.87
C LEU A 238 19.82 7.66 -15.17
N VAL A 239 19.09 8.09 -16.20
CA VAL A 239 19.58 8.52 -17.53
C VAL A 239 20.21 7.43 -18.37
N LYS A 240 20.96 6.51 -17.75
CA LYS A 240 21.76 5.49 -18.47
C LYS A 240 20.97 4.26 -18.89
N GLN A 241 19.85 3.99 -18.21
CA GLN A 241 19.04 2.80 -18.45
C GLN A 241 17.59 3.16 -18.74
N THR A 242 17.00 2.42 -19.64
CA THR A 242 15.55 2.39 -19.83
C THR A 242 14.95 1.21 -19.05
N ILE A 243 13.65 1.23 -18.84
CA ILE A 243 12.94 0.07 -18.26
C ILE A 243 13.14 -1.19 -19.12
N PHE A 244 13.41 -1.02 -20.41
CA PHE A 244 13.62 -2.10 -21.36
C PHE A 244 15.05 -2.65 -21.37
N THR A 245 16.05 -1.87 -20.93
CA THR A 245 17.46 -2.27 -20.90
C THR A 245 17.98 -2.62 -19.52
N ALA A 246 17.23 -2.25 -18.47
CA ALA A 246 17.61 -2.50 -17.08
C ALA A 246 17.38 -3.95 -16.63
N TYR A 247 16.63 -4.73 -17.41
CA TYR A 247 16.24 -6.10 -17.11
C TYR A 247 16.28 -6.95 -18.38
N ASP A 248 16.55 -8.24 -18.22
CA ASP A 248 16.49 -9.20 -19.30
C ASP A 248 15.03 -9.42 -19.73
N PRO A 249 14.67 -9.20 -21.01
CA PRO A 249 13.32 -9.36 -21.50
C PRO A 249 12.76 -10.79 -21.40
N GLU A 250 13.64 -11.80 -21.51
CA GLU A 250 13.23 -13.21 -21.41
C GLU A 250 12.97 -13.61 -19.95
N GLU A 251 13.76 -13.08 -19.02
CA GLU A 251 13.60 -13.35 -17.59
C GLU A 251 12.46 -12.54 -16.96
N TYR A 252 12.22 -11.28 -17.44
CA TYR A 252 11.25 -10.35 -16.85
C TYR A 252 10.27 -9.78 -17.87
N PRO A 253 9.45 -10.61 -18.56
CA PRO A 253 8.50 -10.13 -19.57
C PRO A 253 7.43 -9.19 -19.01
N GLU A 254 7.05 -9.37 -17.73
CA GLU A 254 6.08 -8.50 -17.04
C GLU A 254 6.59 -7.06 -16.89
N ILE A 255 7.90 -6.86 -16.72
CA ILE A 255 8.52 -5.53 -16.65
C ILE A 255 8.53 -4.88 -18.04
N MET A 256 8.77 -5.66 -19.08
CA MET A 256 8.69 -5.16 -20.47
C MET A 256 7.29 -4.71 -20.82
N GLU A 257 6.28 -5.47 -20.40
CA GLU A 257 4.88 -5.09 -20.60
C GLU A 257 4.50 -3.85 -19.80
N LEU A 258 4.95 -3.75 -18.53
CA LEU A 258 4.79 -2.54 -17.72
C LEU A 258 5.37 -1.32 -18.42
N GLY A 259 6.62 -1.44 -18.93
CA GLY A 259 7.28 -0.36 -19.65
C GLY A 259 6.48 0.11 -20.86
N LYS A 260 5.98 -0.82 -21.68
CA LYS A 260 5.13 -0.51 -22.85
C LYS A 260 3.83 0.19 -22.45
N GLU A 261 3.19 -0.22 -21.37
CA GLU A 261 1.96 0.42 -20.90
C GLU A 261 2.21 1.81 -20.34
N MET A 262 3.28 1.98 -19.57
CA MET A 262 3.65 3.29 -19.01
C MET A 262 4.02 4.29 -20.13
N THR A 263 4.86 3.90 -21.08
CA THR A 263 5.24 4.77 -22.22
C THR A 263 4.09 5.05 -23.17
N ALA A 264 3.06 4.17 -23.20
CA ALA A 264 1.81 4.42 -23.92
C ALA A 264 0.80 5.30 -23.14
N GLY A 265 1.18 5.83 -21.98
CA GLY A 265 0.33 6.71 -21.17
C GLY A 265 -0.87 6.02 -20.54
N LYS A 266 -0.81 4.71 -20.29
CA LYS A 266 -1.89 3.96 -19.65
C LYS A 266 -1.84 4.10 -18.12
N THR A 267 -3.02 4.05 -17.52
CA THR A 267 -3.16 3.89 -16.06
C THR A 267 -3.46 2.43 -15.74
N GLY A 268 -2.81 1.89 -14.74
CA GLY A 268 -3.04 0.51 -14.36
C GLY A 268 -2.30 0.05 -13.13
N ARG A 269 -2.35 -1.27 -12.94
CA ARG A 269 -1.62 -1.97 -11.88
C ARG A 269 -1.18 -3.33 -12.38
N LYS A 270 0.01 -3.76 -11.95
CA LYS A 270 0.55 -5.09 -12.23
C LYS A 270 1.15 -5.70 -10.97
N SER A 271 1.12 -7.03 -10.92
CA SER A 271 1.92 -7.80 -9.98
C SER A 271 3.12 -8.33 -10.74
N ILE A 272 4.32 -7.99 -10.30
CA ILE A 272 5.57 -8.32 -10.97
C ILE A 272 6.41 -9.17 -10.05
N ARG A 273 6.92 -10.28 -10.56
CA ARG A 273 7.91 -11.09 -9.85
C ARG A 273 9.31 -10.71 -10.31
N CYS A 274 10.15 -10.25 -9.38
CA CYS A 274 11.51 -9.87 -9.66
C CYS A 274 12.45 -10.38 -8.56
N LYS A 275 13.52 -11.10 -8.93
CA LYS A 275 14.53 -11.65 -8.01
C LYS A 275 13.91 -12.43 -6.84
N GLY A 276 12.89 -13.25 -7.12
CA GLY A 276 12.22 -14.09 -6.12
C GLY A 276 11.20 -13.37 -5.21
N ASN A 277 11.05 -12.06 -5.35
CA ASN A 277 10.06 -11.27 -4.60
C ASN A 277 8.93 -10.81 -5.52
N THR A 278 7.73 -10.70 -4.97
CA THR A 278 6.56 -10.14 -5.64
C THR A 278 6.41 -8.65 -5.29
N TYR A 279 6.16 -7.84 -6.31
CA TYR A 279 5.92 -6.40 -6.18
C TYR A 279 4.59 -6.04 -6.81
N PHE A 280 3.82 -5.23 -6.13
CA PHE A 280 2.63 -4.59 -6.70
C PHE A 280 3.03 -3.22 -7.22
N VAL A 281 2.83 -3.02 -8.53
CA VAL A 281 3.17 -1.77 -9.22
C VAL A 281 1.88 -1.09 -9.66
N PHE A 282 1.71 0.14 -9.23
CA PHE A 282 0.61 1.03 -9.63
C PHE A 282 1.23 2.13 -10.49
N TYR A 283 0.63 2.46 -11.62
CA TYR A 283 1.18 3.42 -12.56
C TYR A 283 0.10 4.23 -13.25
N GLN A 284 0.46 5.45 -13.62
CA GLN A 284 -0.39 6.36 -14.37
C GLN A 284 0.45 7.40 -15.13
N PRO A 285 -0.09 8.00 -16.20
CA PRO A 285 0.57 9.10 -16.89
C PRO A 285 0.59 10.35 -16.01
N VAL A 286 1.56 11.22 -16.28
CA VAL A 286 1.66 12.55 -15.70
C VAL A 286 1.04 13.55 -16.65
N GLU A 287 -0.12 14.08 -16.28
CA GLU A 287 -0.92 14.97 -17.13
C GLU A 287 -0.13 16.20 -17.57
N GLY A 288 -0.16 16.48 -18.86
CA GLY A 288 0.52 17.61 -19.49
C GLY A 288 1.97 17.33 -19.90
N THR A 289 2.40 16.09 -19.81
CA THR A 289 3.70 15.60 -20.29
C THR A 289 3.54 14.22 -20.93
N ASP A 290 4.58 13.75 -21.60
CA ASP A 290 4.68 12.36 -22.09
C ASP A 290 5.30 11.41 -21.02
N TRP A 291 5.30 11.80 -19.75
CA TRP A 291 5.92 11.05 -18.66
C TRP A 291 4.91 10.16 -17.94
N SER A 292 5.43 9.15 -17.29
CA SER A 292 4.65 8.26 -16.44
C SER A 292 5.29 8.09 -15.07
N ILE A 293 4.44 7.99 -14.04
CA ILE A 293 4.85 7.71 -12.67
C ILE A 293 4.34 6.36 -12.22
N ALA A 294 5.18 5.63 -11.50
CA ALA A 294 4.80 4.38 -10.85
C ALA A 294 5.19 4.34 -9.39
N LEU A 295 4.34 3.68 -8.59
CA LEU A 295 4.57 3.34 -7.20
C LEU A 295 4.76 1.83 -7.09
N VAL A 296 5.89 1.40 -6.53
CA VAL A 296 6.25 0.00 -6.30
C VAL A 296 6.09 -0.32 -4.82
N CYS A 297 5.30 -1.33 -4.52
CA CYS A 297 5.05 -1.82 -3.16
C CYS A 297 5.47 -3.29 -3.06
N PRO A 298 6.50 -3.65 -2.26
CA PRO A 298 6.85 -5.04 -2.01
C PRO A 298 5.70 -5.77 -1.30
N GLU A 299 5.37 -6.98 -1.73
CA GLU A 299 4.33 -7.80 -1.09
C GLU A 299 4.63 -8.06 0.37
N ASN A 300 5.90 -8.27 0.72
CA ASN A 300 6.34 -8.53 2.09
C ASN A 300 6.07 -7.35 3.05
N ASP A 301 6.04 -6.13 2.55
CA ASP A 301 5.73 -4.93 3.35
C ASP A 301 4.24 -4.76 3.60
N ILE A 302 3.42 -5.34 2.74
CA ILE A 302 1.96 -5.28 2.84
C ILE A 302 1.47 -6.26 3.90
N PHE A 303 2.15 -7.39 4.05
CA PHE A 303 1.75 -8.50 4.94
C PHE A 303 2.64 -8.75 6.17
N PRO A 304 3.36 -7.77 6.77
CA PRO A 304 4.25 -8.06 7.89
C PRO A 304 3.48 -8.53 9.13
N ALA A 305 2.32 -7.95 9.40
CA ALA A 305 1.43 -8.35 10.49
C ALA A 305 0.82 -9.76 10.26
N TYR A 306 0.56 -10.09 9.00
CA TYR A 306 -0.01 -11.37 8.62
C TYR A 306 0.96 -12.54 8.84
N ASN A 307 2.22 -12.37 8.47
CA ASN A 307 3.25 -13.38 8.72
C ASN A 307 3.48 -13.59 10.23
N LYS A 308 3.44 -12.51 11.04
CA LYS A 308 3.48 -12.63 12.51
C LYS A 308 2.24 -13.31 13.09
N LEU A 309 1.07 -13.06 12.51
CA LEU A 309 -0.19 -13.65 12.95
C LEU A 309 -0.20 -15.17 12.76
N SER A 310 0.38 -15.69 11.68
CA SER A 310 0.52 -17.13 11.45
C SER A 310 1.34 -17.84 12.55
N TYR A 311 2.39 -17.20 13.06
CA TYR A 311 3.19 -17.71 14.17
C TYR A 311 2.43 -17.76 15.50
N ILE A 312 1.37 -16.96 15.66
CA ILE A 312 0.51 -16.97 16.86
C ILE A 312 -0.66 -17.95 16.67
N ILE A 313 -1.26 -17.97 15.49
CA ILE A 313 -2.43 -18.79 15.19
C ILE A 313 -2.08 -20.29 15.18
N VAL A 314 -0.96 -20.68 14.58
CA VAL A 314 -0.55 -22.10 14.51
C VAL A 314 -0.37 -22.72 15.90
N PRO A 315 0.39 -22.13 16.86
CA PRO A 315 0.45 -22.68 18.22
C PRO A 315 -0.91 -22.68 18.93
N LEU A 316 -1.74 -21.66 18.72
CA LEU A 316 -3.07 -21.59 19.32
C LEU A 316 -3.97 -22.74 18.85
N ILE A 317 -3.91 -23.08 17.55
CA ILE A 317 -4.58 -24.26 16.98
C ILE A 317 -4.07 -25.54 17.63
N LEU A 318 -2.74 -25.70 17.71
CA LEU A 318 -2.13 -26.89 18.30
C LEU A 318 -2.51 -27.05 19.77
N ILE A 319 -2.53 -25.94 20.52
CA ILE A 319 -2.98 -25.93 21.93
C ILE A 319 -4.46 -26.31 22.03
N GLY A 320 -5.31 -25.75 21.16
CA GLY A 320 -6.74 -26.06 21.10
C GLY A 320 -6.99 -27.56 20.80
N LEU A 321 -6.29 -28.10 19.81
CA LEU A 321 -6.36 -29.51 19.46
C LEU A 321 -5.84 -30.41 20.59
N LEU A 322 -4.73 -30.04 21.24
CA LEU A 322 -4.18 -30.75 22.39
C LEU A 322 -5.15 -30.74 23.57
N LEU A 323 -5.76 -29.59 23.89
CA LEU A 323 -6.78 -29.48 24.95
C LEU A 323 -7.99 -30.35 24.64
N THR A 324 -8.48 -30.32 23.41
CA THR A 324 -9.60 -31.17 22.98
C THR A 324 -9.24 -32.63 23.09
N PHE A 325 -8.03 -33.01 22.66
CA PHE A 325 -7.54 -34.40 22.82
C PHE A 325 -7.43 -34.83 24.29
N LEU A 326 -6.87 -33.97 25.17
CA LEU A 326 -6.74 -34.27 26.59
C LEU A 326 -8.11 -34.39 27.27
N VAL A 327 -9.06 -33.54 26.92
CA VAL A 327 -10.43 -33.63 27.44
C VAL A 327 -11.07 -34.95 26.99
N CYS A 328 -11.01 -35.25 25.69
CA CYS A 328 -11.49 -36.54 25.17
C CYS A 328 -10.81 -37.73 25.83
N TRP A 329 -9.49 -37.71 25.95
CA TRP A 329 -8.72 -38.76 26.60
C TRP A 329 -9.14 -38.98 28.07
N LYS A 330 -9.28 -37.86 28.82
CA LYS A 330 -9.70 -37.92 30.23
C LYS A 330 -11.12 -38.46 30.36
N THR A 331 -12.01 -38.03 29.48
CA THR A 331 -13.40 -38.50 29.43
C THR A 331 -13.48 -39.97 29.09
N ILE A 332 -12.73 -40.44 28.08
CA ILE A 332 -12.66 -41.87 27.73
C ILE A 332 -12.14 -42.71 28.89
N LYS A 333 -11.03 -42.30 29.49
CA LYS A 333 -10.41 -43.08 30.60
C LYS A 333 -11.27 -43.12 31.82
N HIS A 334 -11.98 -42.03 32.13
CA HIS A 334 -12.75 -41.89 33.37
C HIS A 334 -14.16 -42.47 33.25
N PHE A 335 -14.83 -42.30 32.15
CA PHE A 335 -16.23 -42.71 32.00
C PHE A 335 -16.42 -43.96 31.13
N ILE A 336 -15.62 -44.18 30.13
CA ILE A 336 -15.90 -45.20 29.12
C ILE A 336 -15.33 -46.56 29.52
N LYS A 337 -14.11 -46.62 30.06
CA LYS A 337 -13.51 -47.91 30.46
C LYS A 337 -14.31 -48.62 31.53
N PRO A 338 -14.77 -47.94 32.63
CA PRO A 338 -15.63 -48.57 33.62
C PRO A 338 -17.00 -49.00 33.04
N LEU A 339 -17.59 -48.18 32.17
CA LEU A 339 -18.88 -48.49 31.52
C LEU A 339 -18.79 -49.70 30.59
N ASP A 340 -17.68 -49.83 29.81
CA ASP A 340 -17.45 -51.02 28.96
C ASP A 340 -17.36 -52.29 29.79
N LYS A 341 -16.73 -52.19 30.98
CA LYS A 341 -16.67 -53.30 31.94
C LYS A 341 -18.04 -53.64 32.50
N LEU A 342 -18.84 -52.62 32.82
CA LEU A 342 -20.23 -52.82 33.28
C LEU A 342 -21.13 -53.41 32.20
N ALA A 343 -21.00 -52.95 30.96
CA ALA A 343 -21.75 -53.46 29.80
C ALA A 343 -21.40 -54.93 29.52
N GLN A 344 -20.12 -55.31 29.61
CA GLN A 344 -19.69 -56.68 29.47
C GLN A 344 -20.23 -57.53 30.60
N GLN A 345 -20.22 -57.01 31.84
CA GLN A 345 -20.80 -57.68 33.00
C GLN A 345 -22.33 -57.83 32.89
N SER A 346 -23.01 -56.74 32.42
CA SER A 346 -24.45 -56.77 32.15
C SER A 346 -24.82 -57.79 31.08
N HIS A 347 -24.01 -57.92 30.03
CA HIS A 347 -24.24 -58.89 28.96
C HIS A 347 -24.07 -60.32 29.48
N SER A 348 -23.06 -60.55 30.32
CA SER A 348 -22.88 -61.88 30.99
C SER A 348 -24.05 -62.24 31.92
N ILE A 349 -24.63 -61.22 32.60
CA ILE A 349 -25.81 -61.42 33.44
C ILE A 349 -27.07 -61.68 32.56
N ALA A 350 -27.23 -60.95 31.43
CA ALA A 350 -28.32 -61.17 30.49
C ALA A 350 -28.25 -62.51 29.78
N GLU A 351 -27.09 -63.12 29.64
CA GLU A 351 -26.88 -64.44 29.12
C GLU A 351 -27.08 -65.53 30.22
N GLY A 352 -27.51 -65.12 31.42
CA GLY A 352 -27.88 -66.03 32.50
C GLY A 352 -26.69 -66.47 33.40
N ASN A 353 -25.55 -65.90 33.20
CA ASN A 353 -24.40 -66.13 34.10
C ASN A 353 -24.44 -65.16 35.26
N PHE A 354 -25.09 -65.53 36.33
CA PHE A 354 -25.25 -64.66 37.52
C PHE A 354 -24.07 -64.75 38.48
N ASP A 355 -23.06 -65.54 38.19
CA ASP A 355 -21.86 -65.73 39.02
C ASP A 355 -20.74 -64.79 38.59
N VAL A 356 -21.11 -63.51 38.31
CA VAL A 356 -20.17 -62.46 37.99
C VAL A 356 -19.88 -61.70 39.28
N ASP A 357 -18.63 -61.80 39.77
CA ASP A 357 -18.18 -61.03 40.91
C ASP A 357 -18.11 -59.57 40.61
N ILE A 358 -19.17 -58.84 40.97
CA ILE A 358 -19.30 -57.40 40.82
C ILE A 358 -18.97 -56.76 42.16
N SER A 359 -17.70 -56.49 42.37
CA SER A 359 -17.26 -55.78 43.55
C SER A 359 -17.75 -54.34 43.57
N ARG A 360 -18.19 -53.81 44.71
CA ARG A 360 -18.50 -52.41 44.92
C ARG A 360 -17.24 -51.57 44.62
N SER A 361 -17.42 -50.46 43.93
CA SER A 361 -16.37 -49.47 43.64
C SER A 361 -16.16 -48.62 44.88
N ASP A 362 -14.88 -48.42 45.24
CA ASP A 362 -14.50 -47.41 46.24
C ASP A 362 -14.44 -45.99 45.67
N HIS A 363 -14.69 -45.85 44.36
CA HIS A 363 -14.75 -44.52 43.71
C HIS A 363 -16.01 -43.78 44.13
N LYS A 364 -15.83 -42.50 44.59
CA LYS A 364 -16.90 -41.61 45.01
C LYS A 364 -17.41 -40.73 43.85
N ASP A 365 -17.14 -41.13 42.60
CA ASP A 365 -17.64 -40.46 41.41
C ASP A 365 -18.92 -41.14 40.89
N ASP A 366 -19.61 -40.45 39.97
CA ASP A 366 -20.85 -40.90 39.38
C ASP A 366 -20.76 -42.28 38.72
N VAL A 367 -19.56 -42.69 38.29
CA VAL A 367 -19.32 -44.01 37.70
C VAL A 367 -19.15 -45.05 38.78
N GLY A 368 -18.50 -44.71 39.90
CA GLY A 368 -18.40 -45.58 41.07
C GLY A 368 -19.77 -45.76 41.74
N GLU A 369 -20.58 -44.69 41.79
CA GLU A 369 -21.94 -44.71 42.24
C GLU A 369 -22.84 -45.58 41.36
N LEU A 370 -22.67 -45.44 40.00
CA LEU A 370 -23.34 -46.30 39.04
C LEU A 370 -22.93 -47.76 39.18
N GLN A 371 -21.65 -48.03 39.41
CA GLN A 371 -21.17 -49.37 39.67
C GLN A 371 -21.79 -49.94 40.99
N ASN A 372 -21.85 -49.08 42.01
CA ASN A 372 -22.45 -49.47 43.30
C ASN A 372 -23.97 -49.59 43.23
N THR A 373 -24.56 -48.69 42.41
CA THR A 373 -26.00 -48.72 42.15
C THR A 373 -26.37 -49.84 41.20
N PHE A 374 -25.45 -50.26 40.30
CA PHE A 374 -25.64 -51.47 39.49
C PHE A 374 -25.60 -52.72 40.31
N VAL A 375 -24.81 -52.74 41.36
CA VAL A 375 -24.87 -53.81 42.39
C VAL A 375 -26.22 -53.79 43.15
N THR A 376 -26.72 -52.52 43.42
CA THR A 376 -28.04 -52.30 43.99
C THR A 376 -29.16 -52.28 42.93
N MET A 377 -28.83 -52.15 41.65
CA MET A 377 -29.75 -52.05 40.50
C MET A 377 -30.33 -53.40 40.08
N LEU A 378 -29.87 -54.40 40.60
CA LEU A 378 -30.75 -55.56 40.68
C LEU A 378 -32.01 -55.20 41.47
N GLU A 379 -32.00 -54.04 42.17
CA GLU A 379 -33.15 -53.55 42.97
C GLU A 379 -33.87 -52.31 42.35
N SER A 380 -33.29 -51.56 41.40
CA SER A 380 -33.98 -50.33 40.92
C SER A 380 -33.45 -49.78 39.60
N ILE A 381 -34.15 -50.11 38.51
CA ILE A 381 -33.94 -49.56 37.15
C ILE A 381 -34.26 -48.06 37.03
N SER A 382 -35.09 -47.58 37.93
CA SER A 382 -35.63 -46.20 37.87
C SER A 382 -34.59 -45.13 38.15
N GLU A 383 -33.62 -45.39 39.01
CA GLU A 383 -32.61 -44.40 39.40
C GLU A 383 -31.55 -44.15 38.35
N SER A 384 -31.23 -45.19 37.53
CA SER A 384 -30.24 -45.11 36.48
C SER A 384 -30.64 -44.15 35.32
N VAL A 385 -31.94 -44.05 35.02
CA VAL A 385 -32.46 -43.18 33.96
C VAL A 385 -32.36 -41.70 34.39
N ASN A 386 -32.59 -41.40 35.64
CA ASN A 386 -32.51 -40.02 36.18
C ASN A 386 -31.06 -39.47 36.17
N ASN A 387 -30.04 -40.34 36.38
CA ASN A 387 -28.68 -39.90 36.35
C ASN A 387 -28.14 -39.66 34.93
N ILE A 388 -28.63 -40.41 33.95
CA ILE A 388 -28.31 -40.19 32.52
C ILE A 388 -28.91 -38.86 32.02
N GLN A 389 -30.12 -38.52 32.48
CA GLN A 389 -30.79 -37.28 32.12
C GLN A 389 -30.04 -36.04 32.62
N LYS A 390 -29.56 -36.09 33.88
CA LYS A 390 -28.74 -35.00 34.48
C LYS A 390 -27.42 -34.77 33.74
N MET A 391 -26.76 -35.86 33.26
CA MET A 391 -25.53 -35.71 32.50
C MET A 391 -25.73 -35.10 31.12
N ASN A 392 -26.89 -35.39 30.48
CA ASN A 392 -27.24 -34.78 29.20
C ASN A 392 -27.56 -33.28 29.34
N GLU A 393 -28.29 -32.89 30.41
CA GLU A 393 -28.60 -31.47 30.66
C GLU A 393 -27.34 -30.65 30.94
N GLU A 394 -26.35 -31.26 31.63
CA GLU A 394 -25.07 -30.58 31.87
C GLU A 394 -24.25 -30.40 30.58
N THR A 395 -24.35 -31.35 29.67
CA THR A 395 -23.69 -31.30 28.36
C THR A 395 -24.33 -30.30 27.43
N GLU A 396 -25.67 -30.19 27.43
CA GLU A 396 -26.40 -29.14 26.70
C GLU A 396 -26.06 -27.77 27.25
N ARG A 397 -25.99 -27.58 28.55
CA ARG A 397 -25.64 -26.30 29.17
C ARG A 397 -24.22 -25.85 28.79
N ARG A 398 -23.25 -26.76 28.74
CA ARG A 398 -21.88 -26.46 28.30
C ARG A 398 -21.81 -26.11 26.83
N ASN A 399 -22.64 -26.72 26.00
CA ASN A 399 -22.72 -26.38 24.58
C ASN A 399 -23.32 -24.99 24.35
N GLU A 400 -24.32 -24.58 25.18
CA GLU A 400 -24.85 -23.22 25.14
C GLU A 400 -23.85 -22.14 25.60
N GLU A 401 -23.04 -22.45 26.63
CA GLU A 401 -21.99 -21.54 27.10
C GLU A 401 -20.86 -21.37 26.06
N LEU A 402 -20.50 -22.46 25.36
CA LEU A 402 -19.53 -22.42 24.24
C LEU A 402 -20.05 -21.65 23.03
N ALA A 403 -21.35 -21.77 22.72
CA ALA A 403 -21.98 -21.02 21.65
C ALA A 403 -21.99 -19.51 21.96
N LYS A 404 -22.28 -19.12 23.21
CA LYS A 404 -22.23 -17.72 23.66
C LYS A 404 -20.82 -17.13 23.61
N ALA A 405 -19.80 -17.90 24.00
CA ALA A 405 -18.40 -17.45 23.96
C ALA A 405 -17.92 -17.21 22.52
N ASN A 406 -18.32 -18.08 21.58
CA ASN A 406 -18.02 -17.91 20.16
C ASN A 406 -18.74 -16.70 19.54
N GLN A 407 -19.99 -16.45 19.94
CA GLN A 407 -20.74 -15.28 19.49
C GLN A 407 -20.08 -13.97 19.94
N LEU A 408 -19.63 -13.90 21.19
CA LEU A 408 -18.94 -12.72 21.73
C LEU A 408 -17.59 -12.44 21.04
N ALA A 409 -16.87 -13.50 20.68
CA ALA A 409 -15.61 -13.38 19.93
C ALA A 409 -15.84 -12.82 18.52
N GLN A 410 -16.91 -13.29 17.85
CA GLN A 410 -17.28 -12.82 16.52
C GLN A 410 -17.71 -11.35 16.52
N GLU A 411 -18.50 -10.95 17.52
CA GLU A 411 -18.92 -9.54 17.69
C GLU A 411 -17.73 -8.61 18.00
N ALA A 412 -16.69 -9.10 18.66
CA ALA A 412 -15.48 -8.34 18.92
C ALA A 412 -14.63 -8.12 17.66
N GLU A 413 -14.58 -9.12 16.76
CA GLU A 413 -13.91 -8.99 15.47
C GLU A 413 -14.65 -8.02 14.53
N GLU A 414 -15.99 -8.08 14.50
CA GLU A 414 -16.80 -7.16 13.69
C GLU A 414 -16.61 -5.70 14.14
N ARG A 415 -16.61 -5.44 15.45
CA ARG A 415 -16.35 -4.09 16.00
C ARG A 415 -14.95 -3.58 15.66
N LYS A 416 -13.96 -4.46 15.64
CA LYS A 416 -12.58 -4.10 15.26
C LYS A 416 -12.47 -3.73 13.78
N ALA A 417 -13.17 -4.47 12.92
CA ALA A 417 -13.24 -4.18 11.49
C ALA A 417 -13.97 -2.85 11.19
N GLU A 418 -15.05 -2.55 11.94
CA GLU A 418 -15.82 -1.32 11.82
C GLU A 418 -15.02 -0.10 12.27
N SER A 419 -14.30 -0.21 13.39
CA SER A 419 -13.40 0.84 13.89
C SER A 419 -12.27 1.16 12.89
N LEU A 420 -11.70 0.15 12.24
CA LEU A 420 -10.69 0.35 11.18
C LEU A 420 -11.27 1.04 9.93
N ARG A 421 -12.53 0.72 9.57
CA ARG A 421 -13.25 1.40 8.48
C ARG A 421 -13.48 2.88 8.79
N GLU A 422 -13.90 3.16 10.00
CA GLU A 422 -14.20 4.52 10.45
C GLU A 422 -12.95 5.39 10.52
N ALA A 423 -11.83 4.84 11.05
CA ALA A 423 -10.54 5.51 11.06
C ALA A 423 -10.02 5.82 9.63
N SER A 424 -10.16 4.85 8.71
CA SER A 424 -9.81 5.04 7.29
C SER A 424 -10.66 6.14 6.62
N HIS A 425 -11.97 6.19 6.94
CA HIS A 425 -12.88 7.20 6.40
C HIS A 425 -12.59 8.60 6.95
N GLN A 426 -12.25 8.70 8.24
CA GLN A 426 -11.92 9.96 8.90
C GLN A 426 -10.60 10.56 8.38
N ILE A 427 -9.64 9.72 7.99
CA ILE A 427 -8.37 10.18 7.39
C ILE A 427 -8.58 10.63 5.94
N ARG A 428 -9.46 9.96 5.18
CA ARG A 428 -9.71 10.28 3.76
C ARG A 428 -10.26 11.70 3.56
N THR A 429 -11.18 12.12 4.43
CA THR A 429 -11.84 13.44 4.30
C THR A 429 -10.85 14.60 4.37
N PRO A 430 -10.03 14.75 5.42
CA PRO A 430 -9.05 15.83 5.46
C PRO A 430 -7.96 15.70 4.39
N LEU A 431 -7.63 14.47 3.96
CA LEU A 431 -6.67 14.24 2.88
C LEU A 431 -7.19 14.74 1.52
N ASN A 432 -8.47 14.48 1.22
CA ASN A 432 -9.13 14.99 0.02
C ASN A 432 -9.24 16.52 0.05
N ILE A 433 -9.45 17.12 1.22
CA ILE A 433 -9.52 18.58 1.38
C ILE A 433 -8.13 19.19 1.13
N ILE A 434 -7.07 18.59 1.65
CA ILE A 434 -5.69 19.01 1.36
C ILE A 434 -5.41 18.92 -0.15
N GLY A 435 -5.81 17.82 -0.79
CA GLY A 435 -5.70 17.63 -2.24
C GLY A 435 -6.46 18.71 -3.03
N GLY A 436 -7.68 19.02 -2.59
CA GLY A 436 -8.50 20.09 -3.19
C GLY A 436 -7.85 21.47 -3.05
N PHE A 437 -7.34 21.81 -1.89
CA PHE A 437 -6.63 23.09 -1.70
C PHE A 437 -5.35 23.15 -2.53
N MET A 438 -4.59 22.05 -2.61
CA MET A 438 -3.41 21.96 -3.47
C MET A 438 -3.76 22.18 -4.94
N GLN A 439 -4.87 21.60 -5.37
CA GLN A 439 -5.36 21.75 -6.75
C GLN A 439 -5.78 23.19 -7.03
N VAL A 440 -6.53 23.81 -6.10
CA VAL A 440 -6.95 25.21 -6.22
C VAL A 440 -5.74 26.17 -6.30
N VAL A 441 -4.75 25.96 -5.46
CA VAL A 441 -3.51 26.75 -5.46
C VAL A 441 -2.70 26.49 -6.75
N SER A 442 -2.66 25.24 -7.22
CA SER A 442 -1.95 24.87 -8.46
C SER A 442 -2.64 25.39 -9.72
N ASP A 443 -3.97 25.31 -9.76
CA ASP A 443 -4.77 25.68 -10.94
C ASP A 443 -4.93 27.20 -11.10
N ASN A 444 -4.76 27.96 -10.00
CA ASN A 444 -4.99 29.40 -9.98
C ASN A 444 -3.74 30.20 -9.55
N GLN A 445 -2.55 29.65 -9.69
CA GLN A 445 -1.30 30.18 -9.15
C GLN A 445 -0.99 31.64 -9.56
N ASP A 446 -1.44 32.05 -10.76
CA ASP A 446 -1.25 33.40 -11.27
C ASP A 446 -2.39 34.38 -10.96
N SER A 447 -3.50 33.88 -10.43
CA SER A 447 -4.69 34.68 -10.11
C SER A 447 -4.93 34.87 -8.62
N LEU A 448 -4.28 34.07 -7.78
CA LEU A 448 -4.43 34.13 -6.32
C LEU A 448 -3.50 35.20 -5.73
N SER A 449 -4.04 36.02 -4.85
CA SER A 449 -3.24 36.95 -4.05
C SER A 449 -2.31 36.17 -3.11
N PRO A 450 -1.19 36.78 -2.69
CA PRO A 450 -0.30 36.16 -1.69
C PRO A 450 -0.98 35.78 -0.38
N GLU A 451 -2.09 36.45 -0.07
CA GLU A 451 -2.91 36.25 1.11
C GLU A 451 -3.78 35.00 0.97
N GLU A 452 -4.41 34.79 -0.17
CA GLU A 452 -5.21 33.60 -0.48
C GLU A 452 -4.38 32.32 -0.59
N VAL A 453 -3.16 32.43 -1.14
CA VAL A 453 -2.19 31.31 -1.16
C VAL A 453 -1.77 30.96 0.27
N ARG A 454 -1.56 31.97 1.12
CA ARG A 454 -1.21 31.77 2.54
C ARG A 454 -2.38 31.18 3.30
N GLU A 455 -3.60 31.65 3.13
CA GLU A 455 -4.80 31.07 3.74
C GLU A 455 -4.99 29.61 3.33
N SER A 456 -4.86 29.29 2.06
CA SER A 456 -4.95 27.93 1.55
C SER A 456 -3.85 27.03 2.12
N THR A 457 -2.62 27.56 2.25
CA THR A 457 -1.49 26.84 2.85
C THR A 457 -1.70 26.61 4.35
N ASP A 458 -2.24 27.61 5.05
CA ASP A 458 -2.53 27.49 6.48
C ASP A 458 -3.71 26.54 6.73
N ALA A 459 -4.72 26.54 5.84
CA ALA A 459 -5.79 25.55 5.87
C ALA A 459 -5.25 24.13 5.66
N MET A 460 -4.39 23.92 4.66
CA MET A 460 -3.74 22.61 4.44
C MET A 460 -2.92 22.15 5.64
N LYS A 461 -2.17 23.06 6.29
CA LYS A 461 -1.44 22.76 7.53
C LYS A 461 -2.38 22.35 8.66
N GLN A 462 -3.52 23.03 8.82
CA GLN A 462 -4.53 22.69 9.82
C GLN A 462 -5.10 21.28 9.60
N TYR A 463 -5.41 20.93 8.35
CA TYR A 463 -5.89 19.60 8.04
C TYR A 463 -4.81 18.52 8.19
N ALA A 464 -3.55 18.83 7.86
CA ALA A 464 -2.41 17.94 8.11
C ALA A 464 -2.18 17.71 9.62
N ILE A 465 -2.33 18.75 10.44
CA ILE A 465 -2.30 18.66 11.91
C ILE A 465 -3.48 17.81 12.42
N THR A 466 -4.65 17.95 11.80
CA THR A 466 -5.84 17.16 12.12
C THR A 466 -5.62 15.68 11.82
N ILE A 467 -5.05 15.33 10.65
CA ILE A 467 -4.66 13.96 10.32
C ILE A 467 -3.66 13.41 11.34
N ARG A 468 -2.66 14.19 11.70
CA ARG A 468 -1.66 13.79 12.70
C ARG A 468 -2.28 13.56 14.08
N ARG A 469 -3.24 14.40 14.50
CA ARG A 469 -3.99 14.20 15.76
C ARG A 469 -4.90 12.97 15.70
N MET A 470 -5.53 12.71 14.56
CA MET A 470 -6.35 11.52 14.35
C MET A 470 -5.50 10.24 14.36
N SER A 471 -4.31 10.26 13.74
CA SER A 471 -3.35 9.16 13.80
C SER A 471 -2.90 8.87 15.23
N HIS A 472 -2.55 9.90 16.00
CA HIS A 472 -2.18 9.77 17.42
C HIS A 472 -3.32 9.24 18.28
N ARG A 473 -4.54 9.73 18.04
CA ARG A 473 -5.75 9.29 18.77
C ARG A 473 -6.17 7.87 18.39
N SER A 474 -5.90 7.44 17.14
CA SER A 474 -6.09 6.06 16.70
C SER A 474 -5.07 5.12 17.35
N GLU A 475 -3.84 5.58 17.57
CA GLU A 475 -2.81 4.81 18.31
C GLU A 475 -3.15 4.70 19.80
N GLU A 476 -3.67 5.75 20.44
CA GLU A 476 -4.13 5.72 21.83
C GLU A 476 -5.35 4.78 21.99
N HIS A 477 -6.35 4.86 21.11
CA HIS A 477 -7.49 3.95 21.13
C HIS A 477 -7.11 2.49 20.84
N THR A 478 -6.05 2.26 20.02
CA THR A 478 -5.57 0.90 19.75
C THR A 478 -4.82 0.34 20.95
N SER A 479 -4.16 1.18 21.74
CA SER A 479 -3.47 0.78 22.98
C SER A 479 -4.43 0.55 24.14
N GLU A 480 -5.54 1.31 24.22
CA GLU A 480 -6.60 1.10 25.23
C GLU A 480 -7.43 -0.18 24.96
N LEU A 481 -7.51 -0.64 23.70
CA LEU A 481 -8.17 -1.90 23.35
C LEU A 481 -7.25 -3.13 23.49
N GLN A 482 -5.96 -2.94 23.81
CA GLN A 482 -4.98 -4.00 24.06
C GLN A 482 -4.64 -4.15 25.55
N SER A 483 -5.12 -3.26 26.42
CA SER A 483 -5.04 -3.35 27.88
C SER A 483 -6.34 -3.93 28.46
#